data_cf6cb035582d662f934957553190c195
#
_entry.id   cf6cb035582d662f934957553190c195
#
_cell.length_a   1.000
_cell.length_b   1.000
_cell.length_c   1.000
_cell.angle_alpha   90.00
_cell.angle_beta   90.00
_cell.angle_gamma   90.00
#
_symmetry.space_group_name_H-M   'P 1'
#
loop_
_entity.id
_entity.type
_entity.pdbx_description
1 polymer ?
#
loop_
_entity_poly.entity_id
_entity_poly.type
_entity_poly.pdbx_seq_one_letter_code
_entity_poly.pdbx_strand_id
1 'polypeptide(L)'
;MIINKNKQSNYLILTIIILIFFSSIKLKANEAFYSKGHIIHDLKLNILWLRCSVGQVWNPKTNSCDGKAIKLKMSQIDEVIIQANNQLGGFWRLPTRKELENLVCMSCDKVKINDKFFPNTPYEPFWTGEKNNWSKTKGFYWSVNFFTGHTFGRFPGHIPNFVRLVSER
;
A
#
# COMPACT_ATOMS: atom_id res chain seq x y z
N MET A 1 -26.40 33.12 -54.62
CA MET A 1 -26.53 32.28 -53.42
C MET A 1 -25.41 32.66 -52.45
N ILE A 2 -25.67 33.60 -51.52
CA ILE A 2 -24.61 34.10 -50.61
C ILE A 2 -24.67 33.21 -49.35
N ILE A 3 -23.74 32.28 -49.27
CA ILE A 3 -23.58 31.42 -48.10
C ILE A 3 -23.02 32.30 -46.97
N ASN A 4 -23.76 32.40 -45.89
CA ASN A 4 -23.50 33.28 -44.75
C ASN A 4 -22.21 32.81 -44.00
N LYS A 5 -21.06 33.37 -44.36
CA LYS A 5 -19.72 33.05 -43.79
C LYS A 5 -19.66 33.18 -42.25
N ASN A 6 -20.47 34.08 -41.68
CA ASN A 6 -20.50 34.30 -40.23
C ASN A 6 -21.10 33.15 -39.44
N LYS A 7 -22.06 32.42 -40.02
CA LYS A 7 -22.66 31.25 -39.32
C LYS A 7 -21.72 30.09 -39.23
N GLN A 8 -20.90 29.87 -40.27
CA GLN A 8 -19.89 28.79 -40.31
C GLN A 8 -18.72 29.05 -39.32
N SER A 9 -18.32 30.32 -39.16
CA SER A 9 -17.25 30.69 -38.19
C SER A 9 -17.69 30.44 -36.75
N ASN A 10 -18.97 30.73 -36.39
CA ASN A 10 -19.47 30.49 -35.03
C ASN A 10 -19.56 29.00 -34.67
N TYR A 11 -19.88 28.10 -35.61
CA TYR A 11 -19.87 26.67 -35.38
C TYR A 11 -18.45 26.13 -35.19
N LEU A 12 -17.48 26.66 -35.93
CA LEU A 12 -16.07 26.26 -35.80
C LEU A 12 -15.50 26.65 -34.42
N ILE A 13 -15.82 27.88 -33.96
CA ILE A 13 -15.40 28.35 -32.62
C ILE A 13 -16.07 27.52 -31.52
N LEU A 14 -17.34 27.20 -31.66
CA LEU A 14 -18.09 26.41 -30.68
C LEU A 14 -17.52 24.97 -30.58
N THR A 15 -17.19 24.35 -31.70
CA THR A 15 -16.56 23.01 -31.72
C THR A 15 -15.17 23.01 -31.10
N ILE A 16 -14.36 24.03 -31.32
CA ILE A 16 -13.04 24.16 -30.71
C ILE A 16 -13.16 24.34 -29.19
N ILE A 17 -14.10 25.13 -28.70
CA ILE A 17 -14.35 25.33 -27.26
C ILE A 17 -14.79 24.01 -26.61
N ILE A 18 -15.66 23.24 -27.26
CA ILE A 18 -16.09 21.92 -26.74
C ILE A 18 -14.92 20.93 -26.69
N LEU A 19 -14.05 20.89 -27.71
CA LEU A 19 -12.85 20.05 -27.73
C LEU A 19 -11.84 20.41 -26.63
N ILE A 20 -11.68 21.70 -26.33
CA ILE A 20 -10.80 22.17 -25.25
C ILE A 20 -11.37 21.78 -23.88
N PHE A 21 -12.70 21.83 -23.68
CA PHE A 21 -13.33 21.39 -22.43
C PHE A 21 -13.19 19.87 -22.20
N PHE A 22 -13.27 19.06 -23.25
CA PHE A 22 -13.08 17.60 -23.13
C PHE A 22 -11.63 17.19 -22.86
N SER A 23 -10.64 17.95 -23.30
CA SER A 23 -9.22 17.64 -23.07
C SER A 23 -8.74 17.89 -21.63
N SER A 24 -9.55 18.57 -20.80
CA SER A 24 -9.22 18.90 -19.41
C SER A 24 -9.69 17.88 -18.39
N ILE A 25 -10.45 16.86 -18.78
CA ILE A 25 -10.81 15.75 -17.89
C ILE A 25 -9.61 14.81 -17.80
N LYS A 26 -8.61 15.21 -17.00
CA LYS A 26 -7.66 14.22 -16.47
C LYS A 26 -8.46 13.27 -15.61
N LEU A 27 -8.85 12.11 -16.15
CA LEU A 27 -9.30 11.00 -15.32
C LEU A 27 -8.18 10.77 -14.31
N LYS A 28 -8.43 11.11 -13.03
CA LYS A 28 -7.54 10.70 -11.94
C LYS A 28 -7.40 9.18 -12.05
N ALA A 29 -6.20 8.72 -12.34
CA ALA A 29 -5.90 7.31 -12.35
C ALA A 29 -6.43 6.73 -11.03
N ASN A 30 -7.23 5.68 -11.16
CA ASN A 30 -7.93 4.97 -10.10
C ASN A 30 -6.96 4.73 -8.93
N GLU A 31 -7.12 5.45 -7.82
CA GLU A 31 -6.28 5.20 -6.64
C GLU A 31 -6.58 3.76 -6.20
N ALA A 32 -5.57 2.89 -6.25
CA ALA A 32 -5.71 1.49 -5.87
C ALA A 32 -6.06 1.33 -4.38
N PHE A 33 -5.93 2.41 -3.60
CA PHE A 33 -6.14 2.42 -2.15
C PHE A 33 -7.20 3.45 -1.75
N TYR A 34 -8.01 3.07 -0.76
CA TYR A 34 -8.94 3.94 -0.07
C TYR A 34 -8.70 3.87 1.44
N SER A 35 -8.63 5.03 2.12
CA SER A 35 -8.35 5.08 3.57
C SER A 35 -9.61 5.34 4.39
N LYS A 36 -9.81 4.55 5.45
CA LYS A 36 -10.84 4.76 6.46
C LYS A 36 -10.23 4.60 7.85
N GLY A 37 -9.87 5.71 8.48
CA GLY A 37 -9.18 5.72 9.77
C GLY A 37 -7.85 4.96 9.71
N HIS A 38 -7.69 3.98 10.58
CA HIS A 38 -6.48 3.13 10.66
C HIS A 38 -6.43 1.99 9.63
N ILE A 39 -7.46 1.88 8.78
CA ILE A 39 -7.58 0.83 7.75
C ILE A 39 -7.36 1.44 6.36
N ILE A 40 -6.59 0.75 5.54
CA ILE A 40 -6.45 0.98 4.11
C ILE A 40 -7.13 -0.16 3.37
N HIS A 41 -8.10 0.18 2.54
CA HIS A 41 -8.72 -0.75 1.60
C HIS A 41 -7.86 -0.83 0.33
N ASP A 42 -7.34 -1.99 0.03
CA ASP A 42 -6.71 -2.29 -1.24
C ASP A 42 -7.79 -2.75 -2.23
N LEU A 43 -8.14 -1.87 -3.15
CA LEU A 43 -9.22 -2.12 -4.11
C LEU A 43 -8.79 -3.09 -5.21
N LYS A 44 -7.49 -3.25 -5.43
CA LYS A 44 -6.94 -4.14 -6.44
C LYS A 44 -6.92 -5.59 -5.97
N LEU A 45 -6.53 -5.81 -4.72
CA LEU A 45 -6.45 -7.15 -4.12
C LEU A 45 -7.69 -7.52 -3.32
N ASN A 46 -8.63 -6.57 -3.10
CA ASN A 46 -9.82 -6.71 -2.29
C ASN A 46 -9.53 -7.15 -0.85
N ILE A 47 -8.50 -6.57 -0.24
CA ILE A 47 -8.04 -6.82 1.13
C ILE A 47 -7.96 -5.53 1.94
N LEU A 48 -7.80 -5.68 3.25
CA LEU A 48 -7.63 -4.60 4.22
C LEU A 48 -6.22 -4.63 4.80
N TRP A 49 -5.57 -3.47 4.85
CA TRP A 49 -4.27 -3.31 5.51
C TRP A 49 -4.39 -2.51 6.80
N LEU A 50 -3.66 -2.86 7.83
CA LEU A 50 -3.38 -1.90 8.88
C LEU A 50 -2.49 -0.79 8.32
N ARG A 51 -2.95 0.46 8.50
CA ARG A 51 -2.26 1.65 7.99
C ARG A 51 -0.88 1.82 8.60
N CYS A 52 -0.77 1.54 9.90
CA CYS A 52 0.47 1.62 10.66
C CYS A 52 1.16 0.25 10.78
N SER A 53 2.48 0.26 10.90
CA SER A 53 3.25 -0.93 11.25
C SER A 53 2.98 -1.33 12.70
N VAL A 54 3.15 -2.59 13.02
CA VAL A 54 3.02 -3.08 14.41
C VAL A 54 3.94 -2.27 15.36
N GLY A 55 3.37 -1.87 16.50
CA GLY A 55 4.02 -0.97 17.47
C GLY A 55 3.69 0.50 17.29
N GLN A 56 3.05 0.88 16.19
CA GLN A 56 2.58 2.24 15.93
C GLN A 56 1.06 2.34 16.05
N VAL A 57 0.55 3.54 16.32
CA VAL A 57 -0.88 3.85 16.42
C VAL A 57 -1.23 4.97 15.43
N TRP A 58 -2.34 4.80 14.71
CA TRP A 58 -2.84 5.82 13.80
C TRP A 58 -3.34 7.05 14.56
N ASN A 59 -2.84 8.21 14.20
CA ASN A 59 -3.27 9.51 14.70
C ASN A 59 -4.03 10.29 13.60
N PRO A 60 -5.36 10.40 13.69
CA PRO A 60 -6.15 11.10 12.67
C PRO A 60 -5.94 12.63 12.67
N LYS A 61 -5.46 13.21 13.76
CA LYS A 61 -5.20 14.65 13.86
C LYS A 61 -3.98 15.08 13.04
N THR A 62 -2.95 14.24 13.04
CA THR A 62 -1.68 14.50 12.35
C THR A 62 -1.57 13.76 11.01
N ASN A 63 -2.54 12.88 10.68
CA ASN A 63 -2.47 11.96 9.55
C ASN A 63 -1.17 11.15 9.53
N SER A 64 -0.74 10.67 10.68
CA SER A 64 0.51 9.92 10.82
C SER A 64 0.36 8.69 11.71
N CYS A 65 1.37 7.82 11.67
CA CYS A 65 1.51 6.69 12.58
C CYS A 65 2.45 7.10 13.72
N ASP A 66 1.89 7.31 14.91
CA ASP A 66 2.64 7.70 16.09
C ASP A 66 3.24 6.48 16.80
N GLY A 67 4.32 6.72 17.55
CA GLY A 67 5.05 5.65 18.23
C GLY A 67 6.16 5.05 17.38
N LYS A 68 6.78 4.00 17.89
CA LYS A 68 7.89 3.30 17.24
C LYS A 68 7.45 1.95 16.71
N ALA A 69 7.61 1.73 15.42
CA ALA A 69 7.45 0.40 14.85
C ALA A 69 8.41 -0.58 15.50
N ILE A 70 7.96 -1.78 15.80
CA ILE A 70 8.76 -2.83 16.44
C ILE A 70 9.14 -3.92 15.45
N LYS A 71 10.32 -4.50 15.66
CA LYS A 71 10.79 -5.68 14.92
C LYS A 71 10.48 -6.93 15.72
N LEU A 72 10.00 -7.96 15.05
CA LEU A 72 9.58 -9.22 15.65
C LEU A 72 10.25 -10.39 14.95
N LYS A 73 10.64 -11.41 15.72
CA LYS A 73 11.01 -12.73 15.21
C LYS A 73 9.75 -13.46 14.74
N MET A 74 9.87 -14.39 13.80
CA MET A 74 8.73 -15.18 13.35
C MET A 74 8.02 -15.95 14.49
N SER A 75 8.74 -16.36 15.52
CA SER A 75 8.15 -17.02 16.68
C SER A 75 7.26 -16.12 17.56
N GLN A 76 7.28 -14.81 17.35
CA GLN A 76 6.48 -13.84 18.10
C GLN A 76 5.23 -13.37 17.33
N ILE A 77 5.09 -13.79 16.08
CA ILE A 77 4.05 -13.28 15.17
C ILE A 77 2.65 -13.72 15.59
N ASP A 78 2.49 -15.00 15.98
CA ASP A 78 1.17 -15.54 16.33
C ASP A 78 0.55 -14.79 17.52
N GLU A 79 1.35 -14.44 18.52
CA GLU A 79 0.91 -13.65 19.67
C GLU A 79 0.42 -12.26 19.25
N VAL A 80 1.16 -11.60 18.36
CA VAL A 80 0.78 -10.26 17.84
C VAL A 80 -0.50 -10.33 17.00
N ILE A 81 -0.68 -11.38 16.21
CA ILE A 81 -1.91 -11.60 15.44
C ILE A 81 -3.11 -11.79 16.40
N ILE A 82 -2.96 -12.60 17.46
CA ILE A 82 -3.99 -12.78 18.47
C ILE A 82 -4.35 -11.45 19.14
N GLN A 83 -3.36 -10.66 19.52
CA GLN A 83 -3.59 -9.33 20.10
C GLN A 83 -4.32 -8.39 19.14
N ALA A 84 -3.91 -8.36 17.87
CA ALA A 84 -4.56 -7.53 16.86
C ALA A 84 -6.03 -7.92 16.65
N ASN A 85 -6.32 -9.22 16.57
CA ASN A 85 -7.69 -9.72 16.43
C ASN A 85 -8.57 -9.37 17.65
N ASN A 86 -8.02 -9.47 18.86
CA ASN A 86 -8.73 -9.13 20.09
C ASN A 86 -9.00 -7.62 20.23
N GLN A 87 -8.07 -6.77 19.82
CA GLN A 87 -8.15 -5.31 19.98
C GLN A 87 -8.93 -4.62 18.87
N LEU A 88 -8.77 -5.09 17.64
CA LEU A 88 -9.31 -4.43 16.45
C LEU A 88 -10.51 -5.17 15.85
N GLY A 89 -10.73 -6.40 16.28
CA GLY A 89 -11.67 -7.31 15.63
C GLY A 89 -11.15 -7.79 14.26
N GLY A 90 -11.88 -8.75 13.65
CA GLY A 90 -11.52 -9.29 12.33
C GLY A 90 -10.52 -10.45 12.39
N PHE A 91 -9.92 -10.73 11.24
CA PHE A 91 -9.00 -11.86 11.05
C PHE A 91 -7.69 -11.35 10.44
N TRP A 92 -6.86 -10.69 11.27
CA TRP A 92 -5.56 -10.18 10.87
C TRP A 92 -4.56 -11.31 10.72
N ARG A 93 -3.68 -11.19 9.74
CA ARG A 93 -2.60 -12.13 9.42
C ARG A 93 -1.39 -11.43 8.84
N LEU A 94 -0.28 -12.13 8.72
CA LEU A 94 0.81 -11.68 7.86
C LEU A 94 0.35 -11.67 6.40
N PRO A 95 0.85 -10.73 5.60
CA PRO A 95 0.61 -10.71 4.16
C PRO A 95 1.34 -11.86 3.46
N THR A 96 0.80 -12.33 2.36
CA THR A 96 1.56 -13.11 1.39
C THR A 96 2.68 -12.25 0.78
N ARG A 97 3.65 -12.91 0.14
CA ARG A 97 4.70 -12.19 -0.56
C ARG A 97 4.14 -11.24 -1.63
N LYS A 98 3.21 -11.72 -2.45
CA LYS A 98 2.60 -10.93 -3.52
C LYS A 98 1.80 -9.74 -2.99
N GLU A 99 1.09 -9.90 -1.91
CA GLU A 99 0.36 -8.80 -1.27
C GLU A 99 1.33 -7.71 -0.82
N LEU A 100 2.40 -8.07 -0.13
CA LEU A 100 3.37 -7.10 0.38
C LEU A 100 4.19 -6.46 -0.76
N GLU A 101 4.55 -7.22 -1.79
CA GLU A 101 5.17 -6.70 -3.03
C GLU A 101 4.27 -5.68 -3.75
N ASN A 102 2.94 -5.85 -3.70
CA ASN A 102 2.00 -4.91 -4.32
C ASN A 102 1.99 -3.53 -3.64
N LEU A 103 2.47 -3.40 -2.42
CA LEU A 103 2.67 -2.11 -1.74
C LEU A 103 3.92 -1.36 -2.23
N VAL A 104 4.82 -2.02 -2.96
CA VAL A 104 6.07 -1.40 -3.40
C VAL A 104 5.83 -0.33 -4.44
N CYS A 105 6.29 0.87 -4.14
CA CYS A 105 6.26 2.04 -5.00
C CYS A 105 7.69 2.39 -5.42
N MET A 106 8.15 1.87 -6.57
CA MET A 106 9.51 2.13 -7.06
C MET A 106 9.77 3.59 -7.39
N SER A 107 8.74 4.34 -7.78
CA SER A 107 8.80 5.79 -8.07
C SER A 107 8.75 6.67 -6.82
N CYS A 108 8.51 6.11 -5.63
CA CYS A 108 8.52 6.87 -4.38
C CYS A 108 9.97 7.17 -3.95
N ASP A 109 10.23 8.40 -3.45
CA ASP A 109 11.59 8.89 -3.25
C ASP A 109 12.33 8.21 -2.09
N LYS A 110 11.83 8.36 -0.88
CA LYS A 110 12.54 7.95 0.34
C LYS A 110 12.28 6.49 0.70
N VAL A 111 11.01 6.17 0.92
CA VAL A 111 10.54 4.81 1.20
C VAL A 111 9.83 4.27 -0.02
N LYS A 112 10.10 3.05 -0.41
CA LYS A 112 9.47 2.40 -1.57
C LYS A 112 8.06 1.91 -1.24
N ILE A 113 7.25 2.78 -0.61
CA ILE A 113 5.83 2.60 -0.32
C ILE A 113 5.14 3.97 -0.34
N ASN A 114 3.87 4.02 -0.69
CA ASN A 114 3.12 5.27 -0.74
C ASN A 114 2.83 5.78 0.69
N ASP A 115 3.53 6.83 1.11
CA ASP A 115 3.48 7.43 2.44
C ASP A 115 2.16 8.16 2.75
N LYS A 116 1.40 8.56 1.72
CA LYS A 116 0.03 9.07 1.89
C LYS A 116 -0.88 8.04 2.57
N PHE A 117 -0.73 6.76 2.19
CA PHE A 117 -1.53 5.67 2.74
C PHE A 117 -0.84 4.96 3.90
N PHE A 118 0.49 4.86 3.89
CA PHE A 118 1.28 4.13 4.87
C PHE A 118 2.38 5.01 5.48
N PRO A 119 1.99 6.08 6.20
CA PRO A 119 2.96 7.04 6.75
C PRO A 119 3.88 6.40 7.78
N ASN A 120 5.06 7.00 7.96
CA ASN A 120 6.06 6.58 8.95
C ASN A 120 6.48 5.10 8.84
N THR A 121 6.37 4.52 7.62
CA THR A 121 6.85 3.15 7.37
C THR A 121 8.38 3.11 7.47
N PRO A 122 8.96 2.20 8.29
CA PRO A 122 10.42 2.04 8.37
C PRO A 122 11.08 1.65 7.04
N TYR A 123 12.30 2.13 6.81
CA TYR A 123 13.14 1.87 5.62
C TYR A 123 13.85 0.51 5.68
N GLU A 124 13.18 -0.54 6.06
CA GLU A 124 13.81 -1.83 6.34
C GLU A 124 12.92 -2.99 5.89
N PRO A 125 13.36 -4.25 6.03
CA PRO A 125 12.56 -5.41 5.68
C PRO A 125 11.33 -5.61 6.55
N PHE A 126 10.26 -6.07 5.90
CA PHE A 126 9.00 -6.47 6.51
C PHE A 126 8.76 -7.96 6.25
N TRP A 127 8.24 -8.67 7.23
CA TRP A 127 7.86 -10.07 7.13
C TRP A 127 6.69 -10.31 6.18
N THR A 128 6.78 -11.40 5.42
CA THR A 128 5.62 -12.08 4.85
C THR A 128 5.30 -13.34 5.65
N GLY A 129 4.10 -13.91 5.50
CA GLY A 129 3.72 -15.18 6.10
C GLY A 129 4.31 -16.42 5.39
N GLU A 130 5.09 -16.22 4.32
CA GLU A 130 5.55 -17.32 3.48
C GLU A 130 6.95 -17.80 3.87
N LYS A 131 7.07 -19.12 4.15
CA LYS A 131 8.35 -19.81 4.23
C LYS A 131 8.98 -19.94 2.85
N ASN A 132 10.31 -19.84 2.78
CA ASN A 132 11.02 -20.17 1.56
C ASN A 132 11.35 -21.68 1.55
N ASN A 133 10.48 -22.44 0.92
CA ASN A 133 10.64 -23.89 0.79
C ASN A 133 11.65 -24.30 -0.30
N TRP A 134 12.17 -23.36 -1.10
CA TRP A 134 13.17 -23.62 -2.14
C TRP A 134 14.59 -23.69 -1.57
N SER A 135 14.80 -23.21 -0.36
CA SER A 135 16.08 -23.31 0.33
C SER A 135 16.24 -24.70 0.93
N LYS A 136 17.40 -25.35 0.68
CA LYS A 136 17.79 -26.59 1.37
C LYS A 136 17.89 -26.42 2.88
N THR A 137 18.18 -25.20 3.34
CA THR A 137 18.22 -24.84 4.75
C THR A 137 16.83 -24.41 5.21
N LYS A 138 16.28 -25.08 6.23
CA LYS A 138 14.98 -24.75 6.82
C LYS A 138 15.06 -23.46 7.64
N GLY A 139 13.90 -22.81 7.83
CA GLY A 139 13.79 -21.65 8.71
C GLY A 139 13.99 -20.30 8.05
N PHE A 140 14.02 -20.25 6.70
CA PHE A 140 13.99 -19.02 5.94
C PHE A 140 12.57 -18.62 5.54
N TYR A 141 12.36 -17.30 5.50
CA TYR A 141 11.09 -16.67 5.13
C TYR A 141 11.32 -15.59 4.08
N TRP A 142 10.26 -15.26 3.36
CA TRP A 142 10.26 -14.13 2.46
C TRP A 142 10.05 -12.83 3.22
N SER A 143 10.74 -11.79 2.80
CA SER A 143 10.58 -10.41 3.27
C SER A 143 10.59 -9.43 2.11
N VAL A 144 9.96 -8.28 2.29
CA VAL A 144 10.01 -7.15 1.34
C VAL A 144 10.68 -5.98 2.04
N ASN A 145 11.68 -5.40 1.40
CA ASN A 145 12.44 -4.28 1.95
C ASN A 145 11.95 -2.96 1.33
N PHE A 146 11.30 -2.12 2.11
CA PHE A 146 10.80 -0.82 1.63
C PHE A 146 11.88 0.26 1.47
N PHE A 147 13.14 0.01 1.79
CA PHE A 147 14.24 0.88 1.38
C PHE A 147 14.60 0.68 -0.09
N THR A 148 14.74 -0.58 -0.51
CA THR A 148 15.16 -0.95 -1.85
C THR A 148 14.01 -1.27 -2.81
N GLY A 149 12.84 -1.63 -2.29
CA GLY A 149 11.72 -2.19 -3.04
C GLY A 149 11.88 -3.66 -3.42
N HIS A 150 12.95 -4.32 -2.96
CA HIS A 150 13.24 -5.71 -3.34
C HIS A 150 12.71 -6.73 -2.34
N THR A 151 12.37 -7.90 -2.86
CA THR A 151 12.00 -9.09 -2.10
C THR A 151 13.21 -9.97 -1.85
N PHE A 152 13.32 -10.49 -0.65
CA PHE A 152 14.41 -11.38 -0.26
C PHE A 152 13.87 -12.63 0.44
N GLY A 153 14.23 -13.82 -0.08
CA GLY A 153 13.67 -15.11 0.36
C GLY A 153 14.56 -15.90 1.34
N ARG A 154 15.67 -15.34 1.78
CA ARG A 154 16.62 -16.03 2.68
C ARG A 154 16.78 -15.33 4.02
N PHE A 155 15.66 -14.80 4.54
CA PHE A 155 15.70 -14.11 5.82
C PHE A 155 15.45 -15.12 6.96
N PRO A 156 16.41 -15.34 7.86
CA PRO A 156 16.24 -16.29 8.95
C PRO A 156 15.16 -15.83 9.92
N GLY A 157 14.22 -16.71 10.29
CA GLY A 157 13.09 -16.36 11.15
C GLY A 157 13.44 -15.90 12.57
N HIS A 158 14.68 -16.13 13.03
CA HIS A 158 15.17 -15.63 14.32
C HIS A 158 15.71 -14.19 14.28
N ILE A 159 15.95 -13.63 13.10
CA ILE A 159 16.34 -12.22 12.91
C ILE A 159 15.06 -11.36 12.89
N PRO A 160 14.90 -10.36 13.77
CA PRO A 160 13.65 -9.62 13.84
C PRO A 160 13.49 -8.67 12.64
N ASN A 161 12.27 -8.62 12.06
CA ASN A 161 11.85 -7.69 11.01
C ASN A 161 10.58 -6.95 11.41
N PHE A 162 10.26 -5.89 10.68
CA PHE A 162 9.00 -5.16 10.84
C PHE A 162 7.81 -5.99 10.35
N VAL A 163 6.63 -5.61 10.83
CA VAL A 163 5.36 -6.29 10.55
C VAL A 163 4.30 -5.27 10.15
N ARG A 164 3.56 -5.59 9.11
CA ARG A 164 2.30 -4.95 8.74
C ARG A 164 1.27 -6.05 8.53
N LEU A 165 0.12 -5.92 9.19
CA LEU A 165 -0.93 -6.93 9.10
C LEU A 165 -1.92 -6.60 7.99
N VAL A 166 -2.53 -7.66 7.47
CA VAL A 166 -3.55 -7.66 6.43
C VAL A 166 -4.73 -8.51 6.87
N SER A 167 -5.92 -8.22 6.39
CA SER A 167 -7.13 -9.02 6.59
C SER A 167 -7.90 -9.14 5.29
N GLU A 168 -8.67 -10.21 5.15
CA GLU A 168 -9.67 -10.29 4.09
C GLU A 168 -10.75 -9.20 4.31
N ARG A 169 -11.39 -8.79 3.23
CA ARG A 169 -12.44 -7.79 3.24
C ARG A 169 -13.78 -8.40 3.55
#